data_481ddd117f57ab88c057b88dcc10c267
#
_entry.id   481ddd117f57ab88c057b88dcc10c267
#
_cell.length_a   1.000
_cell.length_b   1.000
_cell.length_c   1.000
_cell.angle_alpha   90.00
_cell.angle_beta   90.00
_cell.angle_gamma   90.00
#
_symmetry.space_group_name_H-M   'P 1'
#
loop_
_entity.id
_entity.type
_entity.pdbx_description
1 polymer ?
#
loop_
_entity_poly.entity_id
_entity_poly.type
_entity_poly.pdbx_seq_one_letter_code
_entity_poly.pdbx_strand_id
1 'polypeptide(L)'
;MINDKPTLLALDFDGVLCDGLLEYFQTAWRTYCQLWSVTTDVSPEALAPLFYRTRPVIEIGWEMPVLIRALVLGISESEILHNWSGIAHNIVTEEQLQAEIIGPHLDRVRDEWIDTDLSGWLGLHRFYPGVIERIKPLIEDGFPVYIITTKEERFVRSLLQEQGVTIPENQLFGKGYKRPKYEILRELLASIKPTPNIWFIEDRLQTLLSVQQQLDLNKVQLFLANWGYNLQKERDLASESSAIHLLSLPQFSQHFSEWLTVE
;
A
#
# COMPACT_ATOMS: atom_id res chain seq x y z
N MET A 1 -31.37 -2.58 -8.10
CA MET A 1 -30.79 -3.71 -7.35
C MET A 1 -29.28 -3.54 -7.41
N ILE A 2 -28.63 -3.31 -6.29
CA ILE A 2 -27.17 -3.34 -6.17
C ILE A 2 -26.80 -4.77 -6.50
N ASN A 3 -25.93 -4.97 -7.48
CA ASN A 3 -25.45 -6.30 -7.84
C ASN A 3 -24.56 -6.78 -6.70
N ASP A 4 -25.02 -7.76 -5.91
CA ASP A 4 -24.34 -8.24 -4.69
C ASP A 4 -22.99 -8.94 -4.95
N LYS A 5 -22.50 -8.91 -6.19
CA LYS A 5 -21.23 -9.52 -6.58
C LYS A 5 -20.49 -8.65 -7.58
N PRO A 6 -19.16 -8.54 -7.47
CA PRO A 6 -18.36 -7.84 -8.47
C PRO A 6 -18.36 -8.62 -9.81
N THR A 7 -18.18 -7.90 -10.88
CA THR A 7 -17.78 -8.47 -12.19
C THR A 7 -16.34 -8.09 -12.52
N LEU A 8 -15.69 -7.29 -11.65
CA LEU A 8 -14.30 -6.91 -11.73
C LEU A 8 -13.78 -6.55 -10.33
N LEU A 9 -12.61 -7.08 -9.97
CA LEU A 9 -11.84 -6.64 -8.80
C LEU A 9 -10.73 -5.69 -9.23
N ALA A 10 -10.62 -4.57 -8.53
CA ALA A 10 -9.48 -3.67 -8.57
C ALA A 10 -8.80 -3.70 -7.20
N LEU A 11 -7.51 -4.04 -7.15
CA LEU A 11 -6.78 -4.29 -5.91
C LEU A 11 -5.54 -3.39 -5.86
N ASP A 12 -5.27 -2.75 -4.73
CA ASP A 12 -3.92 -2.28 -4.48
C ASP A 12 -2.99 -3.48 -4.23
N PHE A 13 -1.69 -3.24 -4.27
CA PHE A 13 -0.69 -4.29 -4.06
C PHE A 13 -0.09 -4.24 -2.66
N ASP A 14 0.63 -3.16 -2.33
CA ASP A 14 1.30 -3.02 -1.04
C ASP A 14 0.27 -2.68 0.06
N GLY A 15 0.19 -3.50 1.09
CA GLY A 15 -0.81 -3.35 2.16
C GLY A 15 -2.15 -4.04 1.89
N VAL A 16 -2.40 -4.51 0.65
CA VAL A 16 -3.59 -5.30 0.31
C VAL A 16 -3.23 -6.74 -0.04
N LEU A 17 -2.36 -6.94 -1.03
CA LEU A 17 -1.92 -8.26 -1.45
C LEU A 17 -0.61 -8.65 -0.76
N CYS A 18 0.30 -7.70 -0.62
CA CYS A 18 1.68 -7.93 -0.19
C CYS A 18 2.08 -7.01 0.95
N ASP A 19 2.75 -7.58 1.94
CA ASP A 19 3.44 -6.85 3.01
C ASP A 19 4.90 -6.63 2.62
N GLY A 20 5.29 -5.36 2.51
CA GLY A 20 6.65 -4.90 2.21
C GLY A 20 7.41 -4.36 3.43
N LEU A 21 6.91 -4.53 4.66
CA LEU A 21 7.48 -3.91 5.86
C LEU A 21 8.98 -4.17 6.05
N LEU A 22 9.44 -5.38 5.76
CA LEU A 22 10.85 -5.73 5.87
C LEU A 22 11.71 -4.94 4.87
N GLU A 23 11.26 -4.85 3.63
CA GLU A 23 11.92 -4.05 2.60
C GLU A 23 11.90 -2.57 2.95
N TYR A 24 10.75 -2.03 3.34
CA TYR A 24 10.60 -0.63 3.71
C TYR A 24 11.55 -0.23 4.83
N PHE A 25 11.65 -1.05 5.87
CA PHE A 25 12.57 -0.79 6.97
C PHE A 25 14.03 -0.81 6.49
N GLN A 26 14.44 -1.82 5.73
CA GLN A 26 15.81 -1.96 5.25
C GLN A 26 16.22 -0.80 4.33
N THR A 27 15.36 -0.42 3.40
CA THR A 27 15.62 0.73 2.52
C THR A 27 15.64 2.04 3.31
N ALA A 28 14.69 2.23 4.24
CA ALA A 28 14.65 3.42 5.11
C ALA A 28 15.92 3.52 5.97
N TRP A 29 16.37 2.41 6.56
CA TRP A 29 17.57 2.37 7.38
C TRP A 29 18.83 2.69 6.58
N ARG A 30 19.02 2.07 5.42
CA ARG A 30 20.17 2.36 4.54
C ARG A 30 20.19 3.83 4.12
N THR A 31 19.03 4.39 3.76
CA THR A 31 18.89 5.80 3.39
C THR A 31 19.19 6.72 4.57
N TYR A 32 18.68 6.40 5.76
CA TYR A 32 18.96 7.11 6.99
C TYR A 32 20.46 7.15 7.28
N CYS A 33 21.16 6.01 7.22
CA CYS A 33 22.59 5.93 7.48
C CYS A 33 23.42 6.82 6.51
N GLN A 34 22.98 6.96 5.26
CA GLN A 34 23.65 7.82 4.28
C GLN A 34 23.38 9.31 4.52
N LEU A 35 22.15 9.68 4.86
CA LEU A 35 21.74 11.08 5.05
C LEU A 35 22.29 11.67 6.36
N TRP A 36 22.29 10.90 7.44
CA TRP A 36 22.66 11.41 8.76
C TRP A 36 24.08 11.02 9.22
N SER A 37 24.88 10.39 8.36
CA SER A 37 26.30 10.02 8.66
C SER A 37 26.43 9.32 10.02
N VAL A 38 25.66 8.25 10.20
CA VAL A 38 25.34 7.68 11.52
C VAL A 38 26.58 7.15 12.24
N THR A 39 26.75 7.63 13.49
CA THR A 39 27.64 7.04 14.53
C THR A 39 26.79 6.58 15.73
N THR A 40 25.60 6.00 15.48
CA THR A 40 24.67 5.69 16.59
C THR A 40 24.95 4.30 17.17
N ASP A 41 24.91 4.21 18.51
CA ASP A 41 24.89 2.94 19.25
C ASP A 41 23.54 2.20 19.16
N VAL A 42 22.58 2.72 18.36
CA VAL A 42 21.25 2.15 18.20
C VAL A 42 21.27 1.09 17.11
N SER A 43 20.96 -0.16 17.49
CA SER A 43 20.90 -1.24 16.53
C SER A 43 19.62 -1.19 15.70
N PRO A 44 19.69 -1.48 14.38
CA PRO A 44 18.52 -1.54 13.53
C PRO A 44 17.47 -2.55 14.05
N GLU A 45 17.90 -3.64 14.66
CA GLU A 45 17.01 -4.67 15.20
C GLU A 45 16.12 -4.14 16.34
N ALA A 46 16.61 -3.16 17.11
CA ALA A 46 15.82 -2.51 18.17
C ALA A 46 14.76 -1.55 17.60
N LEU A 47 15.03 -0.92 16.43
CA LEU A 47 14.14 0.03 15.79
C LEU A 47 13.08 -0.64 14.91
N ALA A 48 13.38 -1.78 14.32
CA ALA A 48 12.51 -2.44 13.36
C ALA A 48 11.08 -2.67 13.90
N PRO A 49 10.85 -3.21 15.11
CA PRO A 49 9.50 -3.39 15.65
C PRO A 49 8.73 -2.07 15.84
N LEU A 50 9.43 -0.98 16.19
CA LEU A 50 8.83 0.35 16.33
C LEU A 50 8.44 0.90 14.96
N PHE A 51 9.32 0.80 13.98
CA PHE A 51 9.05 1.20 12.60
C PHE A 51 7.83 0.47 12.04
N TYR A 52 7.71 -0.85 12.24
CA TYR A 52 6.58 -1.63 11.72
C TYR A 52 5.24 -1.15 12.31
N ARG A 53 5.18 -0.85 13.60
CA ARG A 53 3.96 -0.36 14.24
C ARG A 53 3.61 1.07 13.85
N THR A 54 4.61 1.89 13.55
CA THR A 54 4.40 3.29 13.13
C THR A 54 4.34 3.47 11.61
N ARG A 55 4.63 2.44 10.80
CA ARG A 55 4.54 2.49 9.33
C ARG A 55 3.22 3.07 8.79
N PRO A 56 2.05 2.83 9.39
CA PRO A 56 0.79 3.39 8.90
C PRO A 56 0.75 4.91 8.78
N VAL A 57 1.58 5.67 9.50
CA VAL A 57 1.62 7.13 9.40
C VAL A 57 2.27 7.63 8.10
N ILE A 58 3.07 6.80 7.42
CA ILE A 58 3.82 7.18 6.22
C ILE A 58 2.88 7.22 5.02
N GLU A 59 2.84 8.35 4.34
CA GLU A 59 2.09 8.55 3.09
C GLU A 59 3.00 8.56 1.87
N ILE A 60 4.18 9.16 1.98
CA ILE A 60 5.13 9.38 0.87
C ILE A 60 6.49 8.80 1.23
N GLY A 61 7.20 8.25 0.26
CA GLY A 61 8.44 7.50 0.47
C GLY A 61 9.54 8.25 1.25
N TRP A 62 9.67 9.58 1.07
CA TRP A 62 10.67 10.38 1.80
C TRP A 62 10.49 10.36 3.32
N GLU A 63 9.27 10.11 3.80
CA GLU A 63 8.97 10.02 5.23
C GLU A 63 9.59 8.77 5.89
N MET A 64 9.93 7.74 5.13
CA MET A 64 10.48 6.49 5.67
C MET A 64 11.80 6.69 6.44
N PRO A 65 12.87 7.30 5.87
CA PRO A 65 14.09 7.57 6.63
C PRO A 65 13.90 8.64 7.72
N VAL A 66 12.95 9.57 7.55
CA VAL A 66 12.59 10.55 8.59
C VAL A 66 11.93 9.86 9.78
N LEU A 67 11.12 8.81 9.56
CA LEU A 67 10.57 8.00 10.65
C LEU A 67 11.68 7.27 11.42
N ILE A 68 12.68 6.72 10.74
CA ILE A 68 13.88 6.18 11.42
C ILE A 68 14.54 7.26 12.27
N ARG A 69 14.70 8.48 11.73
CA ARG A 69 15.29 9.59 12.49
C ARG A 69 14.47 9.94 13.73
N ALA A 70 13.16 10.02 13.62
CA ALA A 70 12.26 10.27 14.75
C ALA A 70 12.43 9.22 15.87
N LEU A 71 12.48 7.94 15.49
CA LEU A 71 12.70 6.83 16.42
C LEU A 71 14.08 6.91 17.09
N VAL A 72 15.13 7.27 16.37
CA VAL A 72 16.49 7.47 16.91
C VAL A 72 16.55 8.66 17.87
N LEU A 73 15.78 9.73 17.59
CA LEU A 73 15.63 10.87 18.52
C LEU A 73 14.82 10.52 19.78
N GLY A 74 14.27 9.31 19.87
CA GLY A 74 13.49 8.84 21.01
C GLY A 74 12.06 9.38 21.06
N ILE A 75 11.53 9.88 19.93
CA ILE A 75 10.13 10.30 19.85
C ILE A 75 9.26 9.07 20.05
N SER A 76 8.29 9.16 20.95
CA SER A 76 7.47 8.02 21.34
C SER A 76 6.53 7.57 20.22
N GLU A 77 6.22 6.26 20.18
CA GLU A 77 5.24 5.69 19.25
C GLU A 77 3.90 6.44 19.31
N SER A 78 3.44 6.78 20.52
CA SER A 78 2.18 7.51 20.71
C SER A 78 2.20 8.89 20.04
N GLU A 79 3.29 9.64 20.18
CA GLU A 79 3.45 10.96 19.55
C GLU A 79 3.49 10.85 18.02
N ILE A 80 4.24 9.86 17.50
CA ILE A 80 4.33 9.59 16.07
C ILE A 80 2.93 9.29 15.50
N LEU A 81 2.18 8.36 16.11
CA LEU A 81 0.84 7.98 15.65
C LEU A 81 -0.18 9.14 15.74
N HIS A 82 0.04 10.08 16.67
CA HIS A 82 -0.86 11.22 16.88
C HIS A 82 -0.57 12.39 15.94
N ASN A 83 0.69 12.75 15.72
CA ASN A 83 1.09 13.99 15.04
C ASN A 83 2.28 13.81 14.08
N TRP A 84 2.24 12.77 13.25
CA TRP A 84 3.35 12.46 12.34
C TRP A 84 3.72 13.63 11.40
N SER A 85 2.73 14.24 10.77
CA SER A 85 2.98 15.34 9.81
C SER A 85 3.76 16.50 10.45
N GLY A 86 3.41 16.89 11.70
CA GLY A 86 4.13 17.92 12.42
C GLY A 86 5.55 17.50 12.79
N ILE A 87 5.74 16.26 13.25
CA ILE A 87 7.04 15.70 13.62
C ILE A 87 7.96 15.63 12.39
N ALA A 88 7.47 15.08 11.30
CA ALA A 88 8.24 14.94 10.06
C ALA A 88 8.67 16.32 9.51
N HIS A 89 7.74 17.28 9.49
CA HIS A 89 8.04 18.66 9.07
C HIS A 89 9.12 19.31 9.94
N ASN A 90 9.02 19.18 11.26
CA ASN A 90 9.98 19.77 12.20
C ASN A 90 11.38 19.17 11.98
N ILE A 91 11.50 17.84 11.90
CA ILE A 91 12.80 17.17 11.67
C ILE A 91 13.45 17.69 10.38
N VAL A 92 12.69 17.71 9.28
CA VAL A 92 13.21 18.15 7.99
C VAL A 92 13.65 19.61 8.03
N THR A 93 12.87 20.47 8.69
CA THR A 93 13.16 21.90 8.80
C THR A 93 14.36 22.19 9.71
N GLU A 94 14.40 21.61 10.90
CA GLU A 94 15.46 21.84 11.89
C GLU A 94 16.82 21.30 11.39
N GLU A 95 16.80 20.20 10.65
CA GLU A 95 18.02 19.58 10.10
C GLU A 95 18.35 20.05 8.68
N GLN A 96 17.65 21.08 8.19
CA GLN A 96 17.87 21.72 6.87
C GLN A 96 17.84 20.73 5.70
N LEU A 97 17.00 19.72 5.80
CA LEU A 97 16.74 18.73 4.75
C LEU A 97 15.58 19.18 3.86
N GLN A 98 15.44 18.55 2.70
CA GLN A 98 14.35 18.80 1.75
C GLN A 98 13.74 17.48 1.32
N ALA A 99 12.41 17.37 1.43
CA ALA A 99 11.66 16.18 1.04
C ALA A 99 11.92 15.78 -0.42
N GLU A 100 12.07 16.79 -1.30
CA GLU A 100 12.37 16.65 -2.73
C GLU A 100 13.74 16.03 -3.00
N ILE A 101 14.65 16.06 -2.01
CA ILE A 101 15.99 15.43 -2.08
C ILE A 101 15.95 14.04 -1.45
N ILE A 102 15.25 13.89 -0.32
CA ILE A 102 15.18 12.61 0.43
C ILE A 102 14.49 11.52 -0.41
N GLY A 103 13.40 11.85 -1.08
CA GLY A 103 12.64 10.89 -1.90
C GLY A 103 13.47 10.25 -3.01
N PRO A 104 14.06 11.04 -3.93
CA PRO A 104 14.98 10.52 -4.95
C PRO A 104 16.20 9.79 -4.39
N HIS A 105 16.69 10.19 -3.21
CA HIS A 105 17.80 9.50 -2.56
C HIS A 105 17.37 8.09 -2.10
N LEU A 106 16.20 7.96 -1.48
CA LEU A 106 15.62 6.66 -1.10
C LEU A 106 15.41 5.76 -2.32
N ASP A 107 14.87 6.30 -3.42
CA ASP A 107 14.66 5.54 -4.66
C ASP A 107 16.00 5.03 -5.21
N ARG A 108 17.05 5.87 -5.22
CA ARG A 108 18.39 5.47 -5.65
C ARG A 108 18.98 4.34 -4.77
N VAL A 109 18.87 4.45 -3.45
CA VAL A 109 19.36 3.41 -2.52
C VAL A 109 18.66 2.07 -2.80
N ARG A 110 17.37 2.11 -3.09
CA ARG A 110 16.59 0.93 -3.48
C ARG A 110 17.03 0.37 -4.81
N ASP A 111 17.20 1.22 -5.84
CA ASP A 111 17.63 0.79 -7.16
C ASP A 111 19.02 0.16 -7.13
N GLU A 112 19.99 0.75 -6.41
CA GLU A 112 21.33 0.20 -6.22
C GLU A 112 21.28 -1.19 -5.53
N TRP A 113 20.39 -1.36 -4.57
CA TRP A 113 20.20 -2.66 -3.92
C TRP A 113 19.59 -3.69 -4.87
N ILE A 114 18.55 -3.32 -5.60
CA ILE A 114 17.89 -4.17 -6.59
C ILE A 114 18.89 -4.61 -7.68
N ASP A 115 19.73 -3.69 -8.15
CA ASP A 115 20.74 -3.97 -9.19
C ASP A 115 21.82 -4.96 -8.69
N THR A 116 22.11 -4.95 -7.38
CA THR A 116 23.15 -5.81 -6.79
C THR A 116 22.59 -7.13 -6.25
N ASP A 117 21.35 -7.14 -5.74
CA ASP A 117 20.74 -8.32 -5.09
C ASP A 117 19.19 -8.28 -5.23
N LEU A 118 18.69 -8.42 -6.45
CA LEU A 118 17.24 -8.48 -6.72
C LEU A 118 16.55 -9.61 -5.95
N SER A 119 17.16 -10.79 -5.87
CA SER A 119 16.56 -11.94 -5.17
C SER A 119 16.42 -11.70 -3.67
N GLY A 120 17.46 -11.15 -3.02
CA GLY A 120 17.40 -10.78 -1.62
C GLY A 120 16.36 -9.68 -1.35
N TRP A 121 16.25 -8.71 -2.28
CA TRP A 121 15.24 -7.65 -2.18
C TRP A 121 13.81 -8.20 -2.32
N LEU A 122 13.53 -9.02 -3.35
CA LEU A 122 12.23 -9.68 -3.54
C LEU A 122 11.88 -10.56 -2.33
N GLY A 123 12.85 -11.30 -1.78
CA GLY A 123 12.69 -12.16 -0.62
C GLY A 123 12.25 -11.47 0.67
N LEU A 124 12.23 -10.14 0.73
CA LEU A 124 11.72 -9.37 1.87
C LEU A 124 10.21 -9.05 1.78
N HIS A 125 9.57 -9.42 0.69
CA HIS A 125 8.14 -9.24 0.51
C HIS A 125 7.37 -10.49 0.94
N ARG A 126 6.22 -10.30 1.55
CA ARG A 126 5.35 -11.40 2.02
C ARG A 126 3.92 -11.15 1.57
N PHE A 127 3.32 -12.11 0.88
CA PHE A 127 1.89 -12.04 0.62
C PHE A 127 1.11 -12.30 1.92
N TYR A 128 0.01 -11.56 2.11
CA TYR A 128 -0.85 -11.80 3.25
C TYR A 128 -1.48 -13.19 3.17
N PRO A 129 -1.72 -13.86 4.33
CA PRO A 129 -2.31 -15.20 4.34
C PRO A 129 -3.65 -15.27 3.61
N GLY A 130 -3.83 -16.27 2.74
CA GLY A 130 -5.07 -16.52 1.99
C GLY A 130 -5.25 -15.66 0.73
N VAL A 131 -4.40 -14.65 0.52
CA VAL A 131 -4.56 -13.72 -0.62
C VAL A 131 -4.26 -14.41 -1.95
N ILE A 132 -3.16 -15.13 -2.04
CA ILE A 132 -2.78 -15.85 -3.26
C ILE A 132 -3.79 -16.97 -3.55
N GLU A 133 -4.18 -17.72 -2.53
CA GLU A 133 -5.18 -18.78 -2.61
C GLU A 133 -6.53 -18.26 -3.09
N ARG A 134 -6.83 -16.98 -2.82
CA ARG A 134 -8.05 -16.32 -3.27
C ARG A 134 -7.97 -15.80 -4.70
N ILE A 135 -6.90 -15.05 -5.05
CA ILE A 135 -6.84 -14.38 -6.35
C ILE A 135 -6.42 -15.31 -7.50
N LYS A 136 -5.57 -16.31 -7.22
CA LYS A 136 -5.06 -17.22 -8.25
C LYS A 136 -6.16 -17.98 -8.98
N PRO A 137 -7.10 -18.67 -8.32
CA PRO A 137 -8.22 -19.34 -8.99
C PRO A 137 -9.10 -18.35 -9.77
N LEU A 138 -9.36 -17.14 -9.23
CA LEU A 138 -10.15 -16.14 -9.95
C LEU A 138 -9.50 -15.76 -11.29
N ILE A 139 -8.17 -15.54 -11.30
CA ILE A 139 -7.42 -15.20 -12.51
C ILE A 139 -7.42 -16.38 -13.48
N GLU A 140 -7.19 -17.60 -13.01
CA GLU A 140 -7.18 -18.84 -13.81
C GLU A 140 -8.56 -19.13 -14.45
N ASP A 141 -9.65 -18.81 -13.75
CA ASP A 141 -11.02 -18.91 -14.24
C ASP A 141 -11.42 -17.76 -15.19
N GLY A 142 -10.50 -16.81 -15.45
CA GLY A 142 -10.73 -15.67 -16.33
C GLY A 142 -11.56 -14.54 -15.70
N PHE A 143 -11.73 -14.53 -14.37
CA PHE A 143 -12.38 -13.41 -13.69
C PHE A 143 -11.48 -12.16 -13.77
N PRO A 144 -12.01 -10.98 -14.13
CA PRO A 144 -11.23 -9.77 -14.28
C PRO A 144 -10.66 -9.27 -12.92
N VAL A 145 -9.36 -9.48 -12.70
CA VAL A 145 -8.61 -8.95 -11.55
C VAL A 145 -7.62 -7.93 -12.07
N TYR A 146 -7.74 -6.70 -11.60
CA TYR A 146 -6.85 -5.59 -11.93
C TYR A 146 -6.03 -5.19 -10.70
N ILE A 147 -4.74 -4.93 -10.89
CA ILE A 147 -3.88 -4.37 -9.85
C ILE A 147 -3.61 -2.92 -10.18
N ILE A 148 -3.90 -2.02 -9.23
CA ILE A 148 -3.70 -0.57 -9.35
C ILE A 148 -2.84 -0.11 -8.18
N THR A 149 -1.54 0.11 -8.41
CA THR A 149 -0.54 0.34 -7.36
C THR A 149 0.42 1.47 -7.70
N THR A 150 1.09 2.02 -6.69
CA THR A 150 2.23 2.94 -6.87
C THR A 150 3.57 2.22 -6.98
N LYS A 151 3.59 0.88 -6.83
CA LYS A 151 4.79 0.04 -7.03
C LYS A 151 5.08 -0.11 -8.53
N GLU A 152 6.33 -0.34 -8.88
CA GLU A 152 6.72 -0.61 -10.28
C GLU A 152 6.17 -1.97 -10.76
N GLU A 153 5.62 -1.97 -11.96
CA GLU A 153 4.94 -3.13 -12.57
C GLU A 153 5.84 -4.37 -12.63
N ARG A 154 7.13 -4.16 -12.96
CA ARG A 154 8.12 -5.26 -13.05
C ARG A 154 8.25 -6.04 -11.74
N PHE A 155 8.23 -5.36 -10.59
CA PHE A 155 8.35 -6.02 -9.29
C PHE A 155 7.06 -6.74 -8.89
N VAL A 156 5.91 -6.12 -9.15
CA VAL A 156 4.61 -6.78 -8.94
C VAL A 156 4.55 -8.09 -9.73
N ARG A 157 4.96 -8.07 -11.01
CA ARG A 157 5.01 -9.29 -11.85
C ARG A 157 5.94 -10.34 -11.29
N SER A 158 7.17 -9.97 -10.91
CA SER A 158 8.15 -10.90 -10.37
C SER A 158 7.63 -11.57 -9.10
N LEU A 159 7.07 -10.79 -8.16
CA LEU A 159 6.51 -11.30 -6.92
C LEU A 159 5.31 -12.24 -7.16
N LEU A 160 4.41 -11.89 -8.06
CA LEU A 160 3.27 -12.75 -8.42
C LEU A 160 3.72 -14.04 -9.12
N GLN A 161 4.72 -13.94 -10.02
CA GLN A 161 5.28 -15.10 -10.71
C GLN A 161 5.92 -16.11 -9.77
N GLU A 162 6.59 -15.66 -8.70
CA GLU A 162 7.12 -16.53 -7.64
C GLU A 162 6.00 -17.33 -6.94
N GLN A 163 4.76 -16.80 -6.92
CA GLN A 163 3.58 -17.48 -6.39
C GLN A 163 2.81 -18.29 -7.47
N GLY A 164 3.35 -18.36 -8.67
CA GLY A 164 2.69 -19.02 -9.80
C GLY A 164 1.43 -18.30 -10.27
N VAL A 165 1.38 -16.98 -10.13
CA VAL A 165 0.29 -16.12 -10.61
C VAL A 165 0.80 -15.28 -11.75
N THR A 166 0.09 -15.33 -12.90
CA THR A 166 0.38 -14.50 -14.08
C THR A 166 -0.77 -13.55 -14.32
N ILE A 167 -0.49 -12.23 -14.28
CA ILE A 167 -1.48 -11.20 -14.58
C ILE A 167 -1.23 -10.62 -15.98
N PRO A 168 -2.28 -10.44 -16.82
CA PRO A 168 -2.17 -9.78 -18.11
C PRO A 168 -1.59 -8.36 -18.00
N GLU A 169 -0.87 -7.92 -19.04
CA GLU A 169 -0.21 -6.62 -19.04
C GLU A 169 -1.19 -5.46 -18.86
N ASN A 170 -2.33 -5.54 -19.53
CA ASN A 170 -3.41 -4.55 -19.48
C ASN A 170 -4.26 -4.62 -18.20
N GLN A 171 -3.94 -5.49 -17.26
CA GLN A 171 -4.59 -5.59 -15.94
C GLN A 171 -3.68 -5.15 -14.78
N LEU A 172 -2.49 -4.60 -15.07
CA LEU A 172 -1.56 -4.09 -14.08
C LEU A 172 -1.21 -2.63 -14.38
N PHE A 173 -1.61 -1.75 -13.49
CA PHE A 173 -1.36 -0.31 -13.51
C PHE A 173 -0.46 0.07 -12.34
N GLY A 174 0.80 0.34 -12.58
CA GLY A 174 1.78 0.66 -11.56
C GLY A 174 2.33 2.08 -11.65
N LYS A 175 3.49 2.28 -11.03
CA LYS A 175 4.16 3.59 -10.90
C LYS A 175 4.35 4.32 -12.26
N GLY A 176 4.52 3.57 -13.34
CA GLY A 176 4.72 4.11 -14.69
C GLY A 176 3.54 4.94 -15.22
N TYR A 177 2.33 4.66 -14.76
CA TYR A 177 1.12 5.36 -15.24
C TYR A 177 1.00 6.79 -14.71
N LYS A 178 1.60 7.14 -13.55
CA LYS A 178 1.64 8.50 -12.98
C LYS A 178 0.28 9.18 -12.90
N ARG A 179 -0.79 8.43 -12.67
CA ARG A 179 -2.17 8.92 -12.57
C ARG A 179 -2.79 8.50 -11.23
N PRO A 180 -3.70 9.32 -10.68
CA PRO A 180 -4.49 8.92 -9.51
C PRO A 180 -5.31 7.65 -9.81
N LYS A 181 -5.50 6.79 -8.80
CA LYS A 181 -6.23 5.53 -8.95
C LYS A 181 -7.67 5.73 -9.44
N TYR A 182 -8.33 6.83 -9.06
CA TYR A 182 -9.69 7.13 -9.53
C TYR A 182 -9.77 7.35 -11.05
N GLU A 183 -8.73 7.87 -11.70
CA GLU A 183 -8.71 7.99 -13.17
C GLU A 183 -8.62 6.63 -13.85
N ILE A 184 -7.86 5.70 -13.30
CA ILE A 184 -7.78 4.32 -13.80
C ILE A 184 -9.13 3.63 -13.63
N LEU A 185 -9.78 3.76 -12.47
CA LEU A 185 -11.12 3.21 -12.24
C LEU A 185 -12.16 3.79 -13.23
N ARG A 186 -12.07 5.08 -13.54
CA ARG A 186 -12.92 5.74 -14.55
C ARG A 186 -12.70 5.17 -15.95
N GLU A 187 -11.44 4.93 -16.33
CA GLU A 187 -11.08 4.31 -17.60
C GLU A 187 -11.65 2.89 -17.71
N LEU A 188 -11.54 2.09 -16.65
CA LEU A 188 -12.09 0.74 -16.61
C LEU A 188 -13.61 0.73 -16.76
N LEU A 189 -14.33 1.63 -16.08
CA LEU A 189 -15.79 1.79 -16.26
C LEU A 189 -16.19 2.19 -17.68
N ALA A 190 -15.37 3.01 -18.35
CA ALA A 190 -15.66 3.51 -19.70
C ALA A 190 -15.33 2.50 -20.78
N SER A 191 -14.21 1.77 -20.64
CA SER A 191 -13.65 0.92 -21.70
C SER A 191 -14.23 -0.50 -21.72
N ILE A 192 -14.64 -1.04 -20.57
CA ILE A 192 -15.13 -2.44 -20.48
C ILE A 192 -16.65 -2.48 -20.74
N LYS A 193 -17.08 -3.41 -21.59
CA LYS A 193 -18.49 -3.60 -21.93
C LYS A 193 -18.91 -5.08 -21.73
N PRO A 194 -20.07 -5.35 -21.10
CA PRO A 194 -20.94 -4.39 -20.40
C PRO A 194 -20.23 -3.68 -19.26
N THR A 195 -20.71 -2.50 -18.86
CA THR A 195 -20.11 -1.69 -17.77
C THR A 195 -19.94 -2.56 -16.51
N PRO A 196 -18.72 -2.71 -15.98
CA PRO A 196 -18.46 -3.61 -14.88
C PRO A 196 -19.01 -3.08 -13.53
N ASN A 197 -19.38 -4.01 -12.64
CA ASN A 197 -19.53 -3.75 -11.22
C ASN A 197 -18.15 -3.89 -10.58
N ILE A 198 -17.47 -2.77 -10.33
CA ILE A 198 -16.10 -2.74 -9.79
C ILE A 198 -16.15 -2.75 -8.28
N TRP A 199 -15.41 -3.67 -7.66
CA TRP A 199 -15.05 -3.62 -6.25
C TRP A 199 -13.58 -3.25 -6.14
N PHE A 200 -13.30 -2.13 -5.45
CA PHE A 200 -11.95 -1.60 -5.27
C PHE A 200 -11.50 -1.77 -3.83
N ILE A 201 -10.41 -2.50 -3.63
CA ILE A 201 -9.81 -2.79 -2.33
C ILE A 201 -8.49 -2.03 -2.21
N GLU A 202 -8.38 -1.27 -1.13
CA GLU A 202 -7.30 -0.35 -0.85
C GLU A 202 -7.02 -0.34 0.66
N ASP A 203 -5.79 -0.11 1.08
CA ASP A 203 -5.44 -0.01 2.50
C ASP A 203 -5.32 1.44 3.01
N ARG A 204 -5.32 2.43 2.10
CA ARG A 204 -5.23 3.86 2.44
C ARG A 204 -6.60 4.53 2.35
N LEU A 205 -7.15 4.93 3.51
CA LEU A 205 -8.46 5.60 3.56
C LEU A 205 -8.50 6.85 2.66
N GLN A 206 -7.43 7.65 2.64
CA GLN A 206 -7.37 8.87 1.82
C GLN A 206 -7.52 8.56 0.32
N THR A 207 -7.00 7.44 -0.15
CA THR A 207 -7.19 7.00 -1.54
C THR A 207 -8.67 6.69 -1.81
N LEU A 208 -9.33 5.96 -0.92
CA LEU A 208 -10.77 5.65 -1.03
C LEU A 208 -11.63 6.92 -1.01
N LEU A 209 -11.31 7.85 -0.11
CA LEU A 209 -12.00 9.15 -0.05
C LEU A 209 -11.83 9.95 -1.35
N SER A 210 -10.65 9.89 -1.98
CA SER A 210 -10.42 10.56 -3.26
C SER A 210 -11.28 9.95 -4.39
N VAL A 211 -11.54 8.65 -4.36
CA VAL A 211 -12.48 7.97 -5.29
C VAL A 211 -13.92 8.35 -4.96
N GLN A 212 -14.30 8.33 -3.68
CA GLN A 212 -15.65 8.69 -3.23
C GLN A 212 -16.07 10.10 -3.65
N GLN A 213 -15.12 11.04 -3.70
CA GLN A 213 -15.36 12.43 -4.15
C GLN A 213 -15.71 12.53 -5.65
N GLN A 214 -15.47 11.47 -6.44
CA GLN A 214 -15.77 11.46 -7.87
C GLN A 214 -17.21 11.00 -8.10
N LEU A 215 -18.11 11.93 -8.50
CA LEU A 215 -19.54 11.65 -8.69
C LEU A 215 -19.80 10.57 -9.76
N ASP A 216 -18.95 10.48 -10.77
CA ASP A 216 -19.03 9.49 -11.85
C ASP A 216 -18.59 8.09 -11.44
N LEU A 217 -17.94 7.94 -10.27
CA LEU A 217 -17.50 6.67 -9.69
C LEU A 217 -18.41 6.16 -8.57
N ASN A 218 -19.58 6.72 -8.35
CA ASN A 218 -20.52 6.36 -7.29
C ASN A 218 -21.03 4.90 -7.33
N LYS A 219 -20.75 4.19 -8.42
CA LYS A 219 -21.09 2.76 -8.60
C LYS A 219 -19.94 1.82 -8.20
N VAL A 220 -18.74 2.36 -7.96
CA VAL A 220 -17.61 1.56 -7.48
C VAL A 220 -17.82 1.28 -6.00
N GLN A 221 -17.83 0.00 -5.61
CA GLN A 221 -17.84 -0.39 -4.21
C GLN A 221 -16.44 -0.25 -3.64
N LEU A 222 -16.30 0.44 -2.52
CA LEU A 222 -15.03 0.78 -1.90
C LEU A 222 -14.82 -0.03 -0.64
N PHE A 223 -13.66 -0.70 -0.53
CA PHE A 223 -13.31 -1.52 0.62
C PHE A 223 -11.97 -1.08 1.21
N LEU A 224 -11.96 -0.78 2.51
CA LEU A 224 -10.73 -0.57 3.27
C LEU A 224 -10.25 -1.90 3.85
N ALA A 225 -9.08 -2.36 3.41
CA ALA A 225 -8.42 -3.55 3.94
C ALA A 225 -7.90 -3.26 5.36
N ASN A 226 -8.56 -3.80 6.39
CA ASN A 226 -8.24 -3.48 7.80
C ASN A 226 -6.88 -4.05 8.26
N TRP A 227 -6.28 -4.96 7.48
CA TRP A 227 -4.98 -5.58 7.74
C TRP A 227 -3.81 -4.81 7.15
N GLY A 228 -4.07 -3.77 6.34
CA GLY A 228 -3.05 -2.99 5.65
C GLY A 228 -2.43 -1.87 6.49
N TYR A 229 -1.77 -0.92 5.82
CA TYR A 229 -1.05 0.18 6.46
C TYR A 229 -1.98 1.35 6.79
N ASN A 230 -2.94 1.12 7.68
CA ASN A 230 -3.90 2.13 8.13
C ASN A 230 -3.98 2.19 9.66
N LEU A 231 -4.37 3.35 10.16
CA LEU A 231 -4.53 3.61 11.58
C LEU A 231 -5.91 3.17 12.10
N GLN A 232 -6.02 2.91 13.41
CA GLN A 232 -7.32 2.57 14.02
C GLN A 232 -8.36 3.65 13.73
N LYS A 233 -8.00 4.94 13.87
CA LYS A 233 -8.90 6.06 13.55
C LYS A 233 -9.43 6.04 12.10
N GLU A 234 -8.65 5.53 11.15
CA GLU A 234 -9.07 5.41 9.75
C GLU A 234 -10.06 4.26 9.57
N ARG A 235 -9.84 3.15 10.27
CA ARG A 235 -10.79 2.02 10.31
C ARG A 235 -12.10 2.40 10.97
N ASP A 236 -12.06 3.18 12.07
CA ASP A 236 -13.25 3.68 12.74
C ASP A 236 -14.06 4.59 11.80
N LEU A 237 -13.40 5.54 11.11
CA LEU A 237 -14.05 6.39 10.10
C LEU A 237 -14.66 5.58 8.94
N ALA A 238 -13.97 4.55 8.47
CA ALA A 238 -14.49 3.67 7.42
C ALA A 238 -15.72 2.89 7.92
N SER A 239 -15.72 2.41 9.16
CA SER A 239 -16.86 1.68 9.76
C SER A 239 -18.10 2.56 9.91
N GLU A 240 -17.93 3.87 10.13
CA GLU A 240 -19.02 4.84 10.21
C GLU A 240 -19.52 5.31 8.83
N SER A 241 -18.78 4.99 7.76
CA SER A 241 -19.11 5.39 6.40
C SER A 241 -20.18 4.47 5.81
N SER A 242 -21.17 5.05 5.11
CA SER A 242 -22.12 4.28 4.30
C SER A 242 -21.59 3.94 2.90
N ALA A 243 -20.43 4.47 2.52
CA ALA A 243 -19.87 4.36 1.17
C ALA A 243 -18.55 3.55 1.12
N ILE A 244 -17.90 3.32 2.27
CA ILE A 244 -16.66 2.55 2.36
C ILE A 244 -16.91 1.39 3.33
N HIS A 245 -16.69 0.18 2.84
CA HIS A 245 -16.83 -1.04 3.66
C HIS A 245 -15.49 -1.36 4.30
N LEU A 246 -15.49 -1.69 5.59
CA LEU A 246 -14.33 -2.27 6.25
C LEU A 246 -14.28 -3.75 5.90
N LEU A 247 -13.16 -4.22 5.35
CA LEU A 247 -12.96 -5.61 4.94
C LEU A 247 -11.87 -6.23 5.79
N SER A 248 -12.15 -7.38 6.42
CA SER A 248 -11.13 -8.16 7.13
C SER A 248 -10.44 -9.16 6.21
N LEU A 249 -9.20 -9.54 6.54
CA LEU A 249 -8.46 -10.55 5.77
C LEU A 249 -9.15 -11.91 5.72
N PRO A 250 -9.80 -12.41 6.80
CA PRO A 250 -10.63 -13.60 6.72
C PRO A 250 -11.80 -13.46 5.73
N GLN A 251 -12.51 -12.32 5.70
CA GLN A 251 -13.60 -12.08 4.73
C GLN A 251 -13.07 -12.04 3.30
N PHE A 252 -11.90 -11.37 3.04
CA PHE A 252 -11.28 -11.34 1.72
C PHE A 252 -11.06 -12.75 1.15
N SER A 253 -10.70 -13.71 1.99
CA SER A 253 -10.45 -15.11 1.61
C SER A 253 -11.72 -15.91 1.31
N GLN A 254 -12.92 -15.36 1.59
CA GLN A 254 -14.22 -16.04 1.42
C GLN A 254 -14.91 -15.61 0.12
N HIS A 255 -16.14 -16.11 -0.08
CA HIS A 255 -17.01 -15.71 -1.19
C HIS A 255 -17.38 -14.22 -1.07
N PHE A 256 -17.61 -13.58 -2.21
CA PHE A 256 -17.99 -12.16 -2.26
C PHE A 256 -19.22 -11.79 -1.44
N SER A 257 -20.16 -12.72 -1.21
CA SER A 257 -21.30 -12.50 -0.33
C SER A 257 -20.93 -12.13 1.10
N GLU A 258 -19.77 -12.61 1.57
CA GLU A 258 -19.31 -12.37 2.94
C GLU A 258 -18.66 -10.99 3.12
N TRP A 259 -18.25 -10.36 2.02
CA TRP A 259 -17.55 -9.07 2.08
C TRP A 259 -18.47 -7.89 2.46
N LEU A 260 -19.78 -8.05 2.26
CA LEU A 260 -20.78 -7.02 2.59
C LEU A 260 -21.47 -7.29 3.94
N THR A 261 -21.10 -8.36 4.64
CA THR A 261 -21.63 -8.64 5.98
C THR A 261 -20.89 -7.81 7.01
N VAL A 262 -21.62 -7.10 7.86
CA VAL A 262 -21.06 -6.38 9.01
C VAL A 262 -20.75 -7.40 10.09
N GLU A 263 -19.48 -7.52 10.51
CA GLU A 263 -19.09 -8.31 11.69
C GLU A 263 -19.46 -7.61 12.99
#